data_8c46abc44661276488d1e470083fb241
#
_entry.id   8c46abc44661276488d1e470083fb241
#
_cell.length_a   1.000
_cell.length_b   1.000
_cell.length_c   1.000
_cell.angle_alpha   90.00
_cell.angle_beta   90.00
_cell.angle_gamma   90.00
#
_symmetry.space_group_name_H-M   'P 1'
#
loop_
_entity.id
_entity.type
_entity.pdbx_description
1 polymer ?
#
loop_
_entity_poly.entity_id
_entity_poly.type
_entity_poly.pdbx_seq_one_letter_code
_entity_poly.pdbx_strand_id
1 'polypeptide(L)'
;FMEREIVLASERYIGKSVFPQELEGVQIGAYLLVTLDGNSEDEVDALIEQAAELVLEAGAIDVLVADTSAKMKDAWAARSSFLEAIMEATKLLDECDVVVPVNKIAEYLTFVNKTGEECGLVIKSFGHAGDGNLHIYQCSNDLEEEEFKKRVDKFFDIIYKEATNCGGLVSGEHGIGSGKVKYLV
;
A
#
# COMPACT_ATOMS: atom_id res chain seq x y z
N PHE A 1 4.69 -2.25 -1.93
CA PHE A 1 3.44 -2.51 -2.66
C PHE A 1 2.57 -1.26 -2.71
N MET A 2 1.63 -1.23 -3.63
CA MET A 2 0.72 -0.11 -3.86
C MET A 2 -0.62 -0.68 -4.30
N GLU A 3 -1.71 -0.36 -3.61
CA GLU A 3 -3.04 -0.72 -4.09
C GLU A 3 -3.47 0.19 -5.24
N ARG A 4 -4.35 -0.32 -6.10
CA ARG A 4 -4.85 0.39 -7.29
C ARG A 4 -5.39 1.77 -6.97
N GLU A 5 -6.20 1.90 -5.92
CA GLU A 5 -6.88 3.15 -5.58
C GLU A 5 -5.90 4.28 -5.21
N ILE A 6 -4.78 3.95 -4.56
CA ILE A 6 -3.75 4.95 -4.26
C ILE A 6 -2.95 5.34 -5.52
N VAL A 7 -2.68 4.38 -6.41
CA VAL A 7 -2.03 4.65 -7.70
C VAL A 7 -2.90 5.59 -8.55
N LEU A 8 -4.20 5.33 -8.65
CA LEU A 8 -5.13 6.20 -9.37
C LEU A 8 -5.21 7.62 -8.77
N ALA A 9 -5.17 7.74 -7.44
CA ALA A 9 -5.16 9.05 -6.77
C ALA A 9 -3.87 9.81 -7.10
N SER A 10 -2.72 9.15 -7.00
CA SER A 10 -1.41 9.72 -7.31
C SER A 10 -1.31 10.17 -8.77
N GLU A 11 -1.71 9.34 -9.73
CA GLU A 11 -1.67 9.69 -11.14
C GLU A 11 -2.54 10.90 -11.49
N ARG A 12 -3.70 11.04 -10.84
CA ARG A 12 -4.53 12.25 -10.94
C ARG A 12 -3.82 13.46 -10.36
N TYR A 13 -3.20 13.31 -9.19
CA TYR A 13 -2.47 14.37 -8.51
C TYR A 13 -1.29 14.89 -9.34
N ILE A 14 -0.45 13.99 -9.87
CA ILE A 14 0.69 14.38 -10.72
C ILE A 14 0.31 14.72 -12.16
N GLY A 15 -0.95 14.50 -12.56
CA GLY A 15 -1.44 14.76 -13.91
C GLY A 15 -0.85 13.85 -15.00
N LYS A 16 -0.41 12.65 -14.63
CA LYS A 16 0.27 11.71 -15.53
C LYS A 16 -0.08 10.26 -15.21
N SER A 17 -0.49 9.49 -16.25
CA SER A 17 -0.61 8.03 -16.14
C SER A 17 0.78 7.38 -16.26
N VAL A 18 1.14 6.55 -15.29
CA VAL A 18 2.45 5.91 -15.17
C VAL A 18 2.32 4.40 -15.21
N PHE A 19 1.28 3.86 -14.56
CA PHE A 19 1.05 2.43 -14.42
C PHE A 19 -0.15 1.98 -15.25
N PRO A 20 -0.11 0.82 -15.93
CA PRO A 20 -1.27 0.28 -16.60
C PRO A 20 -2.37 -0.02 -15.57
N GLN A 21 -3.62 0.29 -15.90
CA GLN A 21 -4.78 0.06 -15.02
C GLN A 21 -5.50 -1.25 -15.33
N GLU A 22 -5.27 -1.76 -16.53
CA GLU A 22 -5.87 -2.98 -17.07
C GLU A 22 -4.89 -3.64 -18.03
N LEU A 23 -4.88 -4.96 -18.07
CA LEU A 23 -4.15 -5.74 -19.05
C LEU A 23 -5.03 -6.88 -19.55
N GLU A 24 -5.19 -7.00 -20.88
CA GLU A 24 -5.98 -8.05 -21.55
C GLU A 24 -7.42 -8.20 -21.00
N GLY A 25 -8.05 -7.09 -20.59
CA GLY A 25 -9.39 -7.09 -20.00
C GLY A 25 -9.43 -7.43 -18.51
N VAL A 26 -8.26 -7.64 -17.87
CA VAL A 26 -8.13 -7.87 -16.44
C VAL A 26 -7.73 -6.59 -15.73
N GLN A 27 -8.54 -6.15 -14.78
CA GLN A 27 -8.23 -4.98 -13.96
C GLN A 27 -7.10 -5.29 -12.98
N ILE A 28 -6.08 -4.42 -12.92
CA ILE A 28 -4.96 -4.56 -12.00
C ILE A 28 -5.38 -4.04 -10.63
N GLY A 29 -5.34 -4.90 -9.60
CA GLY A 29 -5.74 -4.56 -8.23
C GLY A 29 -4.61 -3.98 -7.38
N ALA A 30 -3.37 -4.38 -7.65
CA ALA A 30 -2.19 -3.93 -6.90
C ALA A 30 -0.92 -4.01 -7.74
N TYR A 31 0.11 -3.30 -7.28
CA TYR A 31 1.42 -3.22 -7.93
C TYR A 31 2.53 -3.46 -6.91
N LEU A 32 3.60 -4.09 -7.36
CA LEU A 32 4.87 -4.12 -6.66
C LEU A 32 5.88 -3.27 -7.42
N LEU A 33 6.49 -2.30 -6.76
CA LEU A 33 7.66 -1.59 -7.29
C LEU A 33 8.89 -2.26 -6.66
N VAL A 34 9.71 -2.90 -7.51
CA VAL A 34 10.93 -3.59 -7.11
C VAL A 34 12.11 -2.85 -7.69
N THR A 35 13.11 -2.57 -6.87
CA THR A 35 14.37 -1.98 -7.30
C THR A 35 15.46 -3.04 -7.17
N LEU A 36 16.20 -3.24 -8.24
CA LEU A 36 17.35 -4.13 -8.30
C LEU A 36 18.59 -3.31 -8.62
N ASP A 37 19.68 -3.62 -7.97
CA ASP A 37 20.98 -3.00 -8.17
C ASP A 37 22.09 -4.07 -8.27
N GLY A 38 23.19 -3.73 -8.92
CA GLY A 38 24.31 -4.64 -9.13
C GLY A 38 25.57 -3.88 -9.53
N ASN A 39 26.68 -4.63 -9.67
CA ASN A 39 27.99 -4.06 -10.00
C ASN A 39 28.20 -3.85 -11.51
N SER A 40 27.30 -4.40 -12.35
CA SER A 40 27.33 -4.25 -13.80
C SER A 40 25.91 -4.31 -14.38
N GLU A 41 25.73 -3.80 -15.60
CA GLU A 41 24.45 -3.91 -16.33
C GLU A 41 24.06 -5.37 -16.54
N ASP A 42 24.98 -6.24 -16.95
CA ASP A 42 24.71 -7.68 -17.14
C ASP A 42 24.22 -8.37 -15.86
N GLU A 43 24.75 -7.98 -14.70
CA GLU A 43 24.29 -8.50 -13.40
C GLU A 43 22.86 -8.04 -13.09
N VAL A 44 22.55 -6.76 -13.32
CA VAL A 44 21.21 -6.20 -13.11
C VAL A 44 20.20 -6.84 -14.07
N ASP A 45 20.54 -7.00 -15.34
CA ASP A 45 19.68 -7.64 -16.33
C ASP A 45 19.35 -9.09 -15.94
N ALA A 46 20.34 -9.85 -15.50
CA ALA A 46 20.13 -11.21 -15.02
C ALA A 46 19.23 -11.27 -13.77
N LEU A 47 19.36 -10.30 -12.85
CA LEU A 47 18.49 -10.20 -11.67
C LEU A 47 17.06 -9.82 -12.06
N ILE A 48 16.88 -8.94 -13.05
CA ILE A 48 15.55 -8.55 -13.56
C ILE A 48 14.86 -9.77 -14.18
N GLU A 49 15.56 -10.51 -15.04
CA GLU A 49 15.01 -11.73 -15.66
C GLU A 49 14.58 -12.74 -14.58
N GLN A 50 15.45 -13.02 -13.62
CA GLN A 50 15.14 -13.98 -12.54
C GLN A 50 13.97 -13.49 -11.67
N ALA A 51 13.91 -12.20 -11.33
CA ALA A 51 12.81 -11.64 -10.55
C ALA A 51 11.49 -11.71 -11.35
N ALA A 52 11.52 -11.41 -12.65
CA ALA A 52 10.36 -11.48 -13.53
C ALA A 52 9.80 -12.92 -13.62
N GLU A 53 10.66 -13.91 -13.82
CA GLU A 53 10.26 -15.32 -13.83
C GLU A 53 9.57 -15.71 -12.52
N LEU A 54 10.18 -15.40 -11.37
CA LEU A 54 9.65 -15.75 -10.05
C LEU A 54 8.28 -15.13 -9.77
N VAL A 55 8.08 -13.85 -10.11
CA VAL A 55 6.79 -13.20 -9.83
C VAL A 55 5.70 -13.65 -10.80
N LEU A 56 6.02 -13.96 -12.06
CA LEU A 56 5.09 -14.54 -13.01
C LEU A 56 4.69 -15.98 -12.61
N GLU A 57 5.62 -16.81 -12.17
CA GLU A 57 5.32 -18.14 -11.61
C GLU A 57 4.45 -18.03 -10.34
N ALA A 58 4.62 -16.98 -9.55
CA ALA A 58 3.77 -16.69 -8.38
C ALA A 58 2.38 -16.15 -8.73
N GLY A 59 2.10 -15.91 -10.02
CA GLY A 59 0.78 -15.49 -10.50
C GLY A 59 0.63 -13.97 -10.72
N ALA A 60 1.72 -13.23 -10.85
CA ALA A 60 1.65 -11.85 -11.32
C ALA A 60 1.06 -11.79 -12.74
N ILE A 61 0.27 -10.76 -13.02
CA ILE A 61 -0.38 -10.59 -14.33
C ILE A 61 0.67 -10.24 -15.40
N ASP A 62 1.64 -9.39 -15.04
CA ASP A 62 2.71 -8.94 -15.93
C ASP A 62 3.87 -8.33 -15.15
N VAL A 63 4.99 -8.13 -15.84
CA VAL A 63 6.18 -7.44 -15.34
C VAL A 63 6.57 -6.33 -16.31
N LEU A 64 6.63 -5.10 -15.82
CA LEU A 64 7.05 -3.94 -16.60
C LEU A 64 8.41 -3.46 -16.12
N VAL A 65 9.37 -3.39 -17.05
CA VAL A 65 10.71 -2.92 -16.74
C VAL A 65 10.83 -1.42 -16.99
N ALA A 66 11.20 -0.68 -15.95
CA ALA A 66 11.56 0.74 -16.05
C ALA A 66 13.05 0.85 -16.42
N ASP A 67 13.35 0.65 -17.71
CA ASP A 67 14.70 0.56 -18.29
C ASP A 67 15.36 1.90 -18.61
N THR A 68 14.66 3.02 -18.39
CA THR A 68 15.17 4.37 -18.62
C THR A 68 15.05 5.23 -17.38
N SER A 69 15.98 6.19 -17.22
CA SER A 69 15.91 7.18 -16.14
C SER A 69 14.58 7.95 -16.11
N ALA A 70 13.95 8.15 -17.26
CA ALA A 70 12.65 8.82 -17.35
C ALA A 70 11.54 7.95 -16.74
N LYS A 71 11.44 6.66 -17.13
CA LYS A 71 10.47 5.71 -16.57
C LYS A 71 10.67 5.52 -15.06
N MET A 72 11.91 5.38 -14.60
CA MET A 72 12.23 5.29 -13.18
C MET A 72 11.77 6.53 -12.42
N LYS A 73 12.09 7.73 -12.94
CA LYS A 73 11.67 9.00 -12.34
C LYS A 73 10.15 9.12 -12.25
N ASP A 74 9.43 8.71 -13.29
CA ASP A 74 7.97 8.74 -13.31
C ASP A 74 7.36 7.79 -12.27
N ALA A 75 7.86 6.56 -12.18
CA ALA A 75 7.41 5.58 -11.19
C ALA A 75 7.64 6.08 -9.74
N TRP A 76 8.83 6.65 -9.47
CA TRP A 76 9.14 7.24 -8.18
C TRP A 76 8.35 8.51 -7.89
N ALA A 77 8.09 9.35 -8.88
CA ALA A 77 7.25 10.54 -8.71
C ALA A 77 5.83 10.15 -8.30
N ALA A 78 5.25 9.16 -8.95
CA ALA A 78 3.96 8.62 -8.55
C ALA A 78 3.99 8.04 -7.12
N ARG A 79 4.99 7.18 -6.79
CA ARG A 79 5.12 6.58 -5.46
C ARG A 79 5.30 7.62 -4.35
N SER A 80 6.07 8.67 -4.62
CA SER A 80 6.39 9.70 -3.62
C SER A 80 5.25 10.67 -3.35
N SER A 81 4.24 10.72 -4.20
CA SER A 81 3.10 11.65 -4.07
C SER A 81 1.86 11.01 -3.41
N PHE A 82 1.96 9.80 -2.88
CA PHE A 82 0.80 9.08 -2.34
C PHE A 82 0.10 9.81 -1.20
N LEU A 83 0.85 10.31 -0.23
CA LEU A 83 0.27 11.03 0.91
C LEU A 83 -0.41 12.32 0.46
N GLU A 84 0.27 13.13 -0.36
CA GLU A 84 -0.28 14.37 -0.90
C GLU A 84 -1.54 14.12 -1.73
N ALA A 85 -1.53 13.06 -2.54
CA ALA A 85 -2.69 12.67 -3.35
C ALA A 85 -3.88 12.23 -2.49
N ILE A 86 -3.64 11.53 -1.36
CA ILE A 86 -4.69 11.18 -0.42
C ILE A 86 -5.24 12.42 0.26
N MET A 87 -4.35 13.30 0.75
CA MET A 87 -4.74 14.54 1.44
C MET A 87 -5.54 15.48 0.55
N GLU A 88 -5.19 15.61 -0.73
CA GLU A 88 -5.96 16.42 -1.68
C GLU A 88 -7.34 15.83 -1.97
N ALA A 89 -7.43 14.51 -2.06
CA ALA A 89 -8.67 13.81 -2.43
C ALA A 89 -9.62 13.53 -1.26
N THR A 90 -9.24 13.89 -0.02
CA THR A 90 -9.94 13.41 1.18
C THR A 90 -10.13 14.52 2.21
N LYS A 91 -11.40 14.72 2.64
CA LYS A 91 -11.76 15.71 3.66
C LYS A 91 -11.35 15.29 5.07
N LEU A 92 -11.58 14.03 5.42
CA LEU A 92 -11.23 13.45 6.71
C LEU A 92 -10.28 12.28 6.50
N LEU A 93 -9.17 12.30 7.22
CA LEU A 93 -8.08 11.36 7.08
C LEU A 93 -7.54 10.96 8.44
N ASP A 94 -7.28 9.68 8.62
CA ASP A 94 -6.46 9.12 9.70
C ASP A 94 -5.56 8.03 9.14
N GLU A 95 -4.55 7.64 9.89
CA GLU A 95 -3.54 6.70 9.44
C GLU A 95 -3.12 5.73 10.54
N CYS A 96 -2.87 4.49 10.16
CA CYS A 96 -2.06 3.58 10.95
C CYS A 96 -0.95 2.95 10.12
N ASP A 97 0.19 2.71 10.75
CA ASP A 97 1.22 1.83 10.26
C ASP A 97 1.25 0.56 11.10
N VAL A 98 1.34 -0.58 10.47
CA VAL A 98 1.44 -1.89 11.11
C VAL A 98 2.51 -2.71 10.41
N VAL A 99 3.10 -3.67 11.12
CA VAL A 99 3.93 -4.69 10.48
C VAL A 99 3.24 -6.04 10.60
N VAL A 100 3.18 -6.77 9.51
CA VAL A 100 2.73 -8.17 9.51
C VAL A 100 3.78 -9.05 8.83
N PRO A 101 3.86 -10.36 9.14
CA PRO A 101 4.75 -11.26 8.40
C PRO A 101 4.51 -11.14 6.89
N VAL A 102 5.59 -11.10 6.10
CA VAL A 102 5.53 -10.86 4.64
C VAL A 102 4.55 -11.79 3.94
N ASN A 103 4.50 -13.06 4.33
CA ASN A 103 3.57 -14.05 3.78
C ASN A 103 2.09 -13.85 4.23
N LYS A 104 1.83 -12.88 5.10
CA LYS A 104 0.48 -12.52 5.57
C LYS A 104 -0.05 -11.21 4.99
N ILE A 105 0.75 -10.46 4.25
CA ILE A 105 0.38 -9.15 3.70
C ILE A 105 -0.94 -9.21 2.92
N ALA A 106 -1.07 -10.10 1.95
CA ALA A 106 -2.26 -10.17 1.10
C ALA A 106 -3.52 -10.55 1.87
N GLU A 107 -3.42 -11.53 2.80
CA GLU A 107 -4.51 -11.95 3.67
C GLU A 107 -4.94 -10.79 4.60
N TYR A 108 -3.97 -10.13 5.21
CA TYR A 108 -4.20 -9.01 6.11
C TYR A 108 -4.83 -7.80 5.39
N LEU A 109 -4.35 -7.43 4.21
CA LEU A 109 -4.94 -6.33 3.43
C LEU A 109 -6.37 -6.63 2.97
N THR A 110 -6.65 -7.88 2.60
CA THR A 110 -8.03 -8.32 2.30
C THR A 110 -8.94 -8.15 3.51
N PHE A 111 -8.48 -8.54 4.68
CA PHE A 111 -9.20 -8.34 5.95
C PHE A 111 -9.39 -6.86 6.27
N VAL A 112 -8.35 -6.04 6.12
CA VAL A 112 -8.38 -4.58 6.35
C VAL A 112 -9.41 -3.89 5.45
N ASN A 113 -9.41 -4.17 4.16
CA ASN A 113 -10.35 -3.59 3.20
C ASN A 113 -11.80 -3.96 3.54
N LYS A 114 -12.06 -5.24 3.83
CA LYS A 114 -13.38 -5.69 4.27
C LYS A 114 -13.84 -5.01 5.57
N THR A 115 -12.94 -4.89 6.56
CA THR A 115 -13.23 -4.21 7.82
C THR A 115 -13.53 -2.72 7.60
N GLY A 116 -12.81 -2.07 6.67
CA GLY A 116 -13.07 -0.70 6.26
C GLY A 116 -14.48 -0.52 5.69
N GLU A 117 -14.89 -1.39 4.78
CA GLU A 117 -16.25 -1.41 4.23
C GLU A 117 -17.30 -1.58 5.33
N GLU A 118 -17.11 -2.54 6.26
CA GLU A 118 -18.01 -2.79 7.39
C GLU A 118 -18.09 -1.60 8.37
N CYS A 119 -17.04 -0.81 8.48
CA CYS A 119 -17.00 0.43 9.25
C CYS A 119 -17.50 1.65 8.46
N GLY A 120 -17.78 1.51 7.16
CA GLY A 120 -18.16 2.61 6.27
C GLY A 120 -17.05 3.64 6.07
N LEU A 121 -15.81 3.17 5.96
CA LEU A 121 -14.61 3.93 5.68
C LEU A 121 -14.05 3.54 4.31
N VAL A 122 -13.45 4.49 3.62
CA VAL A 122 -12.66 4.22 2.41
C VAL A 122 -11.23 3.95 2.85
N ILE A 123 -10.70 2.80 2.47
CA ILE A 123 -9.33 2.41 2.80
C ILE A 123 -8.42 2.62 1.59
N LYS A 124 -7.22 3.13 1.83
CA LYS A 124 -6.15 3.22 0.85
C LYS A 124 -4.86 2.73 1.50
N SER A 125 -4.20 1.76 0.87
CA SER A 125 -3.01 1.14 1.45
C SER A 125 -1.83 1.11 0.49
N PHE A 126 -0.66 1.34 1.05
CA PHE A 126 0.62 1.10 0.42
C PHE A 126 1.66 0.76 1.50
N GLY A 127 2.84 0.36 1.10
CA GLY A 127 3.86 0.06 2.11
C GLY A 127 5.08 -0.67 1.56
N HIS A 128 5.86 -1.16 2.48
CA HIS A 128 7.13 -1.84 2.23
C HIS A 128 6.94 -3.36 2.32
N ALA A 129 6.67 -3.99 1.15
CA ALA A 129 6.37 -5.42 1.13
C ALA A 129 7.54 -6.30 1.57
N GLY A 130 8.79 -5.80 1.47
CA GLY A 130 9.98 -6.56 1.85
C GLY A 130 10.12 -6.79 3.36
N ASP A 131 9.59 -5.91 4.19
CA ASP A 131 9.65 -5.98 5.65
C ASP A 131 8.27 -6.10 6.33
N GLY A 132 7.20 -6.09 5.54
CA GLY A 132 5.83 -6.24 6.03
C GLY A 132 5.22 -4.97 6.61
N ASN A 133 5.88 -3.81 6.47
CA ASN A 133 5.35 -2.53 6.95
C ASN A 133 4.28 -1.98 6.02
N LEU A 134 3.08 -1.76 6.56
CA LEU A 134 1.89 -1.34 5.84
C LEU A 134 1.39 0.00 6.37
N HIS A 135 1.23 0.98 5.47
CA HIS A 135 0.56 2.25 5.73
C HIS A 135 -0.89 2.14 5.25
N ILE A 136 -1.82 2.30 6.18
CA ILE A 136 -3.25 2.11 5.95
C ILE A 136 -3.97 3.40 6.33
N TYR A 137 -4.52 4.06 5.31
CA TYR A 137 -5.22 5.32 5.44
C TYR A 137 -6.74 5.10 5.48
N GLN A 138 -7.38 5.65 6.50
CA GLN A 138 -8.83 5.70 6.65
C GLN A 138 -9.31 7.06 6.13
N CYS A 139 -10.20 7.03 5.15
CA CYS A 139 -10.64 8.21 4.44
C CYS A 139 -12.17 8.35 4.45
N SER A 140 -12.65 9.60 4.50
CA SER A 140 -14.06 9.92 4.25
C SER A 140 -14.23 11.32 3.70
N ASN A 141 -15.19 11.49 2.78
CA ASN A 141 -15.64 12.78 2.27
C ASN A 141 -17.03 13.16 2.76
N ASP A 142 -17.79 12.20 3.28
CA ASP A 142 -19.22 12.31 3.54
C ASP A 142 -19.59 12.31 5.04
N LEU A 143 -18.67 11.88 5.90
CA LEU A 143 -18.89 11.81 7.35
C LEU A 143 -18.65 13.17 8.03
N GLU A 144 -19.31 13.37 9.17
CA GLU A 144 -18.94 14.39 10.14
C GLU A 144 -17.76 13.91 11.00
N GLU A 145 -16.95 14.83 11.51
CA GLU A 145 -15.67 14.53 12.18
C GLU A 145 -15.82 13.59 13.39
N GLU A 146 -16.85 13.78 14.22
CA GLU A 146 -17.11 12.93 15.39
C GLU A 146 -17.45 11.49 14.99
N GLU A 147 -18.31 11.33 13.97
CA GLU A 147 -18.69 10.00 13.49
C GLU A 147 -17.50 9.31 12.80
N PHE A 148 -16.70 10.06 12.05
CA PHE A 148 -15.46 9.56 11.45
C PHE A 148 -14.51 9.01 12.52
N LYS A 149 -14.18 9.79 13.55
CA LYS A 149 -13.31 9.37 14.66
C LYS A 149 -13.82 8.10 15.34
N LYS A 150 -15.12 8.04 15.62
CA LYS A 150 -15.74 6.86 16.23
C LYS A 150 -15.59 5.61 15.37
N ARG A 151 -15.75 5.74 14.05
CA ARG A 151 -15.57 4.62 13.11
C ARG A 151 -14.12 4.20 12.99
N VAL A 152 -13.19 5.16 12.96
CA VAL A 152 -11.75 4.91 12.94
C VAL A 152 -11.30 4.20 14.22
N ASP A 153 -11.75 4.64 15.40
CA ASP A 153 -11.44 3.96 16.66
C ASP A 153 -11.90 2.49 16.66
N LYS A 154 -13.13 2.24 16.19
CA LYS A 154 -13.64 0.86 16.03
C LYS A 154 -12.80 0.06 15.04
N PHE A 155 -12.45 0.66 13.92
CA PHE A 155 -11.62 0.04 12.90
C PHE A 155 -10.24 -0.32 13.46
N PHE A 156 -9.57 0.60 14.15
CA PHE A 156 -8.28 0.38 14.79
C PHE A 156 -8.32 -0.76 15.82
N ASP A 157 -9.34 -0.83 16.65
CA ASP A 157 -9.50 -1.91 17.64
C ASP A 157 -9.53 -3.30 16.97
N ILE A 158 -10.08 -3.39 15.77
CA ILE A 158 -10.17 -4.64 15.00
C ILE A 158 -8.84 -4.97 14.32
N ILE A 159 -8.28 -4.00 13.54
CA ILE A 159 -7.12 -4.29 12.70
C ILE A 159 -5.82 -4.46 13.49
N TYR A 160 -5.63 -3.71 14.60
CA TYR A 160 -4.45 -3.91 15.45
C TYR A 160 -4.48 -5.26 16.16
N LYS A 161 -5.65 -5.70 16.58
CA LYS A 161 -5.82 -7.05 17.16
C LYS A 161 -5.46 -8.13 16.13
N GLU A 162 -5.92 -7.97 14.89
CA GLU A 162 -5.61 -8.94 13.84
C GLU A 162 -4.14 -8.90 13.43
N ALA A 163 -3.51 -7.72 13.39
CA ALA A 163 -2.06 -7.63 13.18
C ALA A 163 -1.29 -8.45 14.22
N THR A 164 -1.65 -8.32 15.50
CA THR A 164 -1.05 -9.11 16.60
C THR A 164 -1.35 -10.61 16.45
N ASN A 165 -2.58 -11.00 16.09
CA ASN A 165 -2.96 -12.39 15.86
C ASN A 165 -2.14 -13.05 14.75
N CYS A 166 -1.80 -12.28 13.71
CA CYS A 166 -0.93 -12.73 12.61
C CYS A 166 0.55 -12.85 13.02
N GLY A 167 0.92 -12.44 14.22
CA GLY A 167 2.33 -12.38 14.66
C GLY A 167 3.03 -11.08 14.24
N GLY A 168 2.27 -10.05 13.92
CA GLY A 168 2.74 -8.73 13.56
C GLY A 168 2.86 -7.76 14.74
N LEU A 169 3.10 -6.48 14.43
CA LEU A 169 3.29 -5.40 15.38
C LEU A 169 2.36 -4.23 15.08
N VAL A 170 1.98 -3.50 16.12
CA VAL A 170 1.05 -2.35 16.04
C VAL A 170 1.71 -1.06 15.55
N SER A 171 2.99 -1.07 15.24
CA SER A 171 3.71 0.01 14.57
C SER A 171 4.94 -0.54 13.86
N GLY A 172 5.18 -0.06 12.65
CA GLY A 172 6.41 -0.30 11.90
C GLY A 172 7.45 0.78 12.19
N GLU A 173 7.19 1.99 11.70
CA GLU A 173 8.16 3.09 11.73
C GLU A 173 7.63 4.38 12.38
N HIS A 174 6.30 4.58 12.50
CA HIS A 174 5.73 5.81 13.05
C HIS A 174 5.74 5.87 14.58
N GLY A 175 6.02 4.75 15.26
CA GLY A 175 6.05 4.66 16.72
C GLY A 175 4.66 4.53 17.35
N ILE A 176 4.67 4.32 18.67
CA ILE A 176 3.46 4.02 19.44
C ILE A 176 2.72 5.31 19.86
N GLY A 177 3.47 6.33 20.28
CA GLY A 177 2.89 7.54 20.85
C GLY A 177 1.93 7.23 22.01
N SER A 178 1.01 8.15 22.28
CA SER A 178 -0.06 7.93 23.26
C SER A 178 -1.26 7.15 22.67
N GLY A 179 -1.47 7.24 21.36
CA GLY A 179 -2.65 6.68 20.68
C GLY A 179 -2.66 5.15 20.57
N LYS A 180 -1.48 4.54 20.45
CA LYS A 180 -1.35 3.10 20.21
C LYS A 180 -1.04 2.29 21.50
N VAL A 181 -0.86 2.96 22.67
CA VAL A 181 -0.53 2.29 23.94
C VAL A 181 -1.54 1.21 24.30
N LYS A 182 -2.83 1.42 24.06
CA LYS A 182 -3.90 0.46 24.34
C LYS A 182 -3.80 -0.85 23.53
N TYR A 183 -3.00 -0.85 22.46
CA TYR A 183 -2.80 -2.01 21.58
C TYR A 183 -1.50 -2.78 21.86
N LEU A 184 -0.66 -2.28 22.78
CA LEU A 184 0.52 -2.99 23.24
C LEU A 184 0.07 -4.09 24.22
N VAL A 185 0.13 -5.34 23.80
CA VAL A 185 -0.21 -6.50 24.62
C VAL A 185 1.06 -7.31 24.92
#